data_bc44f489b624fd81f3ec635bb43efaeb
#
_entry.id   bc44f489b624fd81f3ec635bb43efaeb
#
_cell.length_a   1.000
_cell.length_b   1.000
_cell.length_c   1.000
_cell.angle_alpha   90.00
_cell.angle_beta   90.00
_cell.angle_gamma   90.00
#
_symmetry.space_group_name_H-M   'P 1'
#
loop_
_entity.id
_entity.type
_entity.pdbx_description
1 polymer ?
#
loop_
_entity_poly.entity_id
_entity_poly.type
_entity_poly.pdbx_seq_one_letter_code
_entity_poly.pdbx_strand_id
1 'polypeptide(L)'
;MCSKSYKSRSGLWRHQKKCLEKEDIFENNIVSKTKTAPDDMKVLVKEMMSHMKTQAEQLRDQTKIINDMIPRLGNNNNNRFNINVFLNEQCKDAINMSDFLESLKIQLSDINYIRDNGLMDGISSVFINGLNQLETYKRPIHCTDVKRETLYIKENNEWEKDSSKERVKTAIGDLAQKHRSAITDWEKSNPNWKDTDTGREEYIQLVQSLMSDVQDDTNENRIIKTIAKNTLIDDNVKN
;
A
#
# COMPACT_ATOMS: atom_id res chain seq x y z
N MET A 1 -32.23 -18.74 5.04
CA MET A 1 -31.51 -19.30 6.21
C MET A 1 -32.44 -20.08 7.09
N CYS A 2 -32.09 -21.33 7.45
CA CYS A 2 -32.92 -22.18 8.28
C CYS A 2 -32.72 -21.87 9.77
N SER A 3 -33.78 -21.55 10.53
CA SER A 3 -33.74 -21.16 11.94
C SER A 3 -33.70 -22.33 12.95
N LYS A 4 -33.34 -23.54 12.52
CA LYS A 4 -33.29 -24.73 13.40
C LYS A 4 -31.96 -24.82 14.15
N SER A 5 -32.02 -24.97 15.46
CA SER A 5 -30.86 -25.21 16.32
C SER A 5 -30.64 -26.73 16.55
N TYR A 6 -29.36 -27.16 16.63
CA TYR A 6 -28.95 -28.55 16.75
C TYR A 6 -28.04 -28.77 17.95
N LYS A 7 -28.33 -29.79 18.76
CA LYS A 7 -27.55 -30.12 19.97
C LYS A 7 -26.22 -30.86 19.66
N SER A 8 -26.00 -31.33 18.43
CA SER A 8 -24.80 -32.06 18.08
C SER A 8 -24.26 -31.65 16.68
N ARG A 9 -22.93 -31.70 16.52
CA ARG A 9 -22.20 -31.34 15.26
C ARG A 9 -22.61 -32.26 14.10
N SER A 10 -22.88 -33.54 14.37
CA SER A 10 -23.36 -34.53 13.38
C SER A 10 -24.78 -34.28 12.90
N GLY A 11 -25.65 -33.73 13.78
CA GLY A 11 -27.01 -33.34 13.43
C GLY A 11 -27.03 -32.12 12.50
N LEU A 12 -26.19 -31.12 12.79
CA LEU A 12 -26.01 -29.94 11.96
C LEU A 12 -25.49 -30.29 10.57
N TRP A 13 -24.49 -31.16 10.46
CA TRP A 13 -23.92 -31.61 9.18
C TRP A 13 -24.91 -32.33 8.29
N ARG A 14 -25.73 -33.24 8.86
CA ARG A 14 -26.80 -33.95 8.12
C ARG A 14 -27.90 -32.98 7.64
N HIS A 15 -28.19 -31.96 8.40
CA HIS A 15 -29.17 -30.96 7.99
C HIS A 15 -28.65 -30.06 6.89
N GLN A 16 -27.39 -29.61 6.96
CA GLN A 16 -26.76 -28.80 5.92
C GLN A 16 -26.83 -29.50 4.56
N LYS A 17 -26.54 -30.81 4.50
CA LYS A 17 -26.61 -31.58 3.26
C LYS A 17 -28.02 -31.61 2.65
N LYS A 18 -29.06 -31.79 3.47
CA LYS A 18 -30.44 -31.77 3.00
C LYS A 18 -31.02 -30.39 2.72
N CYS A 19 -30.44 -29.33 3.30
CA CYS A 19 -30.86 -27.95 3.07
C CYS A 19 -30.32 -27.42 1.74
N LEU A 20 -29.10 -27.83 1.36
CA LEU A 20 -28.50 -27.53 0.06
C LEU A 20 -29.25 -28.24 -1.09
N GLU A 21 -29.68 -29.50 -0.90
CA GLU A 21 -30.47 -30.22 -1.94
C GLU A 21 -31.84 -29.56 -2.22
N LYS A 22 -32.37 -28.68 -1.36
CA LYS A 22 -33.58 -27.90 -1.63
C LYS A 22 -33.33 -26.61 -2.40
N GLU A 23 -32.14 -26.05 -2.33
CA GLU A 23 -31.78 -24.88 -3.15
C GLU A 23 -31.57 -25.29 -4.61
N ASP A 24 -31.01 -26.46 -4.90
CA ASP A 24 -30.84 -27.00 -6.26
C ASP A 24 -32.19 -27.28 -6.98
N ILE A 25 -33.28 -27.53 -6.23
CA ILE A 25 -34.63 -27.71 -6.78
C ILE A 25 -35.23 -26.36 -7.21
N PHE A 26 -34.79 -25.24 -6.61
CA PHE A 26 -35.27 -23.91 -6.99
C PHE A 26 -34.60 -23.42 -8.30
N GLU A 27 -33.32 -23.72 -8.51
CA GLU A 27 -32.62 -23.38 -9.74
C GLU A 27 -33.13 -24.19 -10.95
N ASN A 28 -33.43 -25.48 -10.78
CA ASN A 28 -33.95 -26.33 -11.86
C ASN A 28 -35.38 -25.98 -12.30
N ASN A 29 -36.19 -25.31 -11.47
CA ASN A 29 -37.52 -24.82 -11.88
C ASN A 29 -37.48 -23.51 -12.71
N ILE A 30 -36.35 -22.78 -12.67
CA ILE A 30 -36.18 -21.56 -13.49
C ILE A 30 -35.77 -21.90 -14.92
N VAL A 31 -34.96 -22.98 -15.11
CA VAL A 31 -34.44 -23.40 -16.41
C VAL A 31 -35.50 -24.07 -17.28
N SER A 32 -36.58 -24.64 -16.71
CA SER A 32 -37.62 -25.36 -17.49
C SER A 32 -38.71 -24.47 -18.12
N LYS A 33 -38.68 -23.14 -17.89
CA LYS A 33 -39.70 -22.20 -18.45
C LYS A 33 -39.17 -21.25 -19.51
N THR A 34 -37.96 -21.38 -20.00
CA THR A 34 -37.42 -20.49 -21.04
C THR A 34 -37.63 -21.05 -22.46
N LYS A 35 -38.87 -21.04 -22.92
CA LYS A 35 -39.21 -20.88 -24.35
C LYS A 35 -39.94 -19.55 -24.46
N THR A 36 -39.19 -18.45 -24.31
CA THR A 36 -39.75 -17.10 -24.44
C THR A 36 -39.06 -16.35 -25.58
N ALA A 37 -39.87 -15.56 -26.30
CA ALA A 37 -39.49 -14.74 -27.42
C ALA A 37 -38.44 -13.66 -27.08
N PRO A 38 -37.72 -13.03 -28.05
CA PRO A 38 -36.64 -12.06 -27.81
C PRO A 38 -37.02 -10.86 -26.93
N ASP A 39 -38.27 -10.49 -26.84
CA ASP A 39 -38.77 -9.36 -26.03
C ASP A 39 -38.82 -9.71 -24.53
N ASP A 40 -39.13 -10.95 -24.18
CA ASP A 40 -39.17 -11.41 -22.79
C ASP A 40 -37.74 -11.45 -22.18
N MET A 41 -36.72 -11.71 -23.00
CA MET A 41 -35.32 -11.67 -22.54
C MET A 41 -34.89 -10.25 -22.18
N LYS A 42 -35.35 -9.23 -22.90
CA LYS A 42 -35.08 -7.83 -22.58
C LYS A 42 -35.74 -7.41 -21.25
N VAL A 43 -36.93 -7.89 -20.98
CA VAL A 43 -37.62 -7.65 -19.71
C VAL A 43 -36.87 -8.31 -18.57
N LEU A 44 -36.43 -9.56 -18.74
CA LEU A 44 -35.67 -10.30 -17.71
C LEU A 44 -34.32 -9.65 -17.40
N VAL A 45 -33.59 -9.18 -18.45
CA VAL A 45 -32.33 -8.45 -18.28
C VAL A 45 -32.56 -7.12 -17.55
N LYS A 46 -33.65 -6.42 -17.86
CA LYS A 46 -34.00 -5.17 -17.18
C LYS A 46 -34.35 -5.40 -15.70
N GLU A 47 -35.04 -6.48 -15.38
CA GLU A 47 -35.32 -6.88 -13.99
C GLU A 47 -34.04 -7.27 -13.25
N MET A 48 -33.15 -8.07 -13.87
CA MET A 48 -31.82 -8.37 -13.30
C MET A 48 -30.99 -7.11 -13.03
N MET A 49 -30.96 -6.16 -13.98
CA MET A 49 -30.27 -4.89 -13.77
C MET A 49 -30.87 -4.06 -12.65
N SER A 50 -32.22 -4.06 -12.49
CA SER A 50 -32.86 -3.37 -11.39
C SER A 50 -32.55 -4.01 -10.04
N HIS A 51 -32.53 -5.34 -9.96
CA HIS A 51 -32.13 -6.07 -8.77
C HIS A 51 -30.67 -5.84 -8.39
N MET A 52 -29.74 -5.86 -9.35
CA MET A 52 -28.34 -5.53 -9.12
C MET A 52 -28.16 -4.10 -8.61
N LYS A 53 -28.92 -3.15 -9.14
CA LYS A 53 -28.89 -1.76 -8.67
C LYS A 53 -29.38 -1.64 -7.22
N THR A 54 -30.47 -2.31 -6.88
CA THR A 54 -31.00 -2.33 -5.52
C THR A 54 -30.04 -2.99 -4.53
N GLN A 55 -29.38 -4.10 -4.91
CA GLN A 55 -28.34 -4.73 -4.09
C GLN A 55 -27.13 -3.81 -3.88
N ALA A 56 -26.71 -3.10 -4.93
CA ALA A 56 -25.61 -2.15 -4.82
C ALA A 56 -25.96 -0.96 -3.92
N GLU A 57 -27.20 -0.48 -3.93
CA GLU A 57 -27.70 0.54 -3.01
C GLU A 57 -27.74 0.01 -1.56
N GLN A 58 -28.23 -1.20 -1.33
CA GLN A 58 -28.26 -1.83 -0.01
C GLN A 58 -26.84 -2.03 0.56
N LEU A 59 -25.88 -2.43 -0.26
CA LEU A 59 -24.48 -2.54 0.15
C LEU A 59 -23.89 -1.18 0.55
N ARG A 60 -24.20 -0.13 -0.20
CA ARG A 60 -23.79 1.24 0.14
C ARG A 60 -24.39 1.71 1.46
N ASP A 61 -25.67 1.45 1.68
CA ASP A 61 -26.35 1.81 2.93
C ASP A 61 -25.79 1.02 4.13
N GLN A 62 -25.50 -0.27 3.97
CA GLN A 62 -24.84 -1.08 4.99
C GLN A 62 -23.44 -0.55 5.30
N THR A 63 -22.67 -0.19 4.28
CA THR A 63 -21.34 0.40 4.45
C THR A 63 -21.41 1.74 5.17
N LYS A 64 -22.42 2.57 4.85
CA LYS A 64 -22.65 3.84 5.53
C LYS A 64 -23.03 3.64 7.00
N ILE A 65 -23.92 2.69 7.28
CA ILE A 65 -24.30 2.33 8.67
C ILE A 65 -23.07 1.84 9.44
N ILE A 66 -22.24 0.99 8.85
CA ILE A 66 -21.00 0.49 9.46
C ILE A 66 -20.06 1.66 9.75
N ASN A 67 -19.86 2.55 8.81
CA ASN A 67 -19.01 3.74 8.97
C ASN A 67 -19.56 4.72 10.01
N ASP A 68 -20.88 4.88 10.11
CA ASP A 68 -21.53 5.70 11.14
C ASP A 68 -21.52 5.04 12.53
N MET A 69 -21.42 3.71 12.59
CA MET A 69 -21.33 2.95 13.85
C MET A 69 -19.91 2.87 14.40
N ILE A 70 -18.88 2.88 13.53
CA ILE A 70 -17.46 2.81 13.93
C ILE A 70 -17.10 3.92 14.93
N PRO A 71 -17.46 5.21 14.75
CA PRO A 71 -17.19 6.27 15.73
C PRO A 71 -17.98 6.09 17.04
N ARG A 72 -19.16 5.44 16.99
CA ARG A 72 -20.03 5.25 18.17
C ARG A 72 -19.63 4.06 19.03
N LEU A 73 -18.96 3.07 18.45
CA LEU A 73 -18.40 1.92 19.18
C LEU A 73 -17.13 2.28 19.97
N GLY A 74 -16.55 3.48 19.74
CA GLY A 74 -15.34 3.98 20.38
C GLY A 74 -15.55 4.61 21.78
N ASN A 75 -16.74 4.60 22.37
CA ASN A 75 -17.00 5.26 23.65
C ASN A 75 -16.78 4.37 24.89
N ASN A 76 -16.06 3.28 24.77
CA ASN A 76 -15.49 2.55 25.90
C ASN A 76 -14.00 2.90 25.99
N ASN A 77 -13.64 3.86 26.80
CA ASN A 77 -12.36 4.26 27.44
C ASN A 77 -11.04 3.52 27.07
N ASN A 78 -10.93 3.02 25.83
CA ASN A 78 -9.72 2.62 25.16
C ASN A 78 -9.74 3.29 23.78
N ASN A 79 -9.18 4.48 23.70
CA ASN A 79 -8.93 5.20 22.45
C ASN A 79 -7.95 4.36 21.61
N ARG A 80 -8.42 3.24 21.05
CA ARG A 80 -7.60 2.43 20.14
C ARG A 80 -7.59 3.15 18.80
N PHE A 81 -6.43 3.74 18.50
CA PHE A 81 -6.13 4.30 17.19
C PHE A 81 -6.54 3.32 16.08
N ASN A 82 -7.45 3.77 15.22
CA ASN A 82 -7.89 2.98 14.07
C ASN A 82 -7.08 3.41 12.83
N ILE A 83 -6.13 2.59 12.45
CA ILE A 83 -5.26 2.84 11.31
C ILE A 83 -6.05 3.00 10.00
N ASN A 84 -7.13 2.26 9.80
CA ASN A 84 -7.91 2.35 8.57
C ASN A 84 -8.63 3.71 8.45
N VAL A 85 -9.14 4.26 9.55
CA VAL A 85 -9.75 5.60 9.59
C VAL A 85 -8.67 6.65 9.30
N PHE A 86 -7.52 6.55 9.96
CA PHE A 86 -6.41 7.46 9.72
C PHE A 86 -5.99 7.49 8.24
N LEU A 87 -5.76 6.32 7.65
CA LEU A 87 -5.28 6.23 6.28
C LEU A 87 -6.34 6.67 5.25
N ASN A 88 -7.61 6.22 5.40
CA ASN A 88 -8.63 6.45 4.39
C ASN A 88 -9.35 7.80 4.53
N GLU A 89 -9.36 8.40 5.72
CA GLU A 89 -10.03 9.68 5.96
C GLU A 89 -9.03 10.84 6.08
N GLN A 90 -8.01 10.71 6.95
CA GLN A 90 -7.06 11.79 7.18
C GLN A 90 -5.98 11.84 6.09
N CYS A 91 -5.50 10.68 5.62
CA CYS A 91 -4.50 10.57 4.56
C CYS A 91 -5.10 10.29 3.17
N LYS A 92 -6.38 10.62 2.95
CA LYS A 92 -7.06 10.41 1.66
C LYS A 92 -6.35 11.11 0.49
N ASP A 93 -5.79 12.29 0.75
CA ASP A 93 -5.09 13.14 -0.23
C ASP A 93 -3.58 12.89 -0.26
N ALA A 94 -3.10 11.80 0.36
CA ALA A 94 -1.70 11.37 0.25
C ALA A 94 -1.38 11.02 -1.21
N ILE A 95 -0.14 11.30 -1.64
CA ILE A 95 0.35 10.91 -2.98
C ILE A 95 0.64 9.40 -3.03
N ASN A 96 0.71 8.81 -4.23
CA ASN A 96 1.16 7.44 -4.39
C ASN A 96 2.69 7.34 -4.19
N MET A 97 3.18 6.17 -3.84
CA MET A 97 4.62 5.95 -3.68
C MET A 97 5.37 6.17 -4.99
N SER A 98 4.82 5.72 -6.11
CA SER A 98 5.36 5.98 -7.45
C SER A 98 5.50 7.48 -7.73
N ASP A 99 4.46 8.27 -7.49
CA ASP A 99 4.47 9.72 -7.71
C ASP A 99 5.51 10.42 -6.80
N PHE A 100 5.59 9.96 -5.55
CA PHE A 100 6.61 10.44 -4.61
C PHE A 100 8.02 10.18 -5.12
N LEU A 101 8.34 8.93 -5.50
CA LEU A 101 9.65 8.57 -6.02
C LEU A 101 9.99 9.37 -7.29
N GLU A 102 9.02 9.59 -8.17
CA GLU A 102 9.22 10.39 -9.38
C GLU A 102 9.55 11.85 -9.05
N SER A 103 8.92 12.40 -8.01
CA SER A 103 9.16 13.78 -7.56
C SER A 103 10.54 14.02 -6.97
N LEU A 104 11.21 12.97 -6.46
CA LEU A 104 12.52 13.07 -5.85
C LEU A 104 13.58 13.42 -6.91
N LYS A 105 14.25 14.54 -6.71
CA LYS A 105 15.37 15.01 -7.55
C LYS A 105 16.68 14.77 -6.83
N ILE A 106 17.56 13.99 -7.45
CA ILE A 106 18.91 13.78 -6.95
C ILE A 106 19.74 15.02 -7.27
N GLN A 107 20.32 15.64 -6.26
CA GLN A 107 21.19 16.81 -6.39
C GLN A 107 22.66 16.39 -6.38
N LEU A 108 23.55 17.28 -6.86
CA LEU A 108 24.98 17.03 -6.80
C LEU A 108 25.49 16.82 -5.37
N SER A 109 24.89 17.52 -4.40
CA SER A 109 25.16 17.32 -2.97
C SER A 109 24.86 15.90 -2.49
N ASP A 110 23.77 15.28 -3.01
CA ASP A 110 23.39 13.92 -2.65
C ASP A 110 24.39 12.91 -3.22
N ILE A 111 24.88 13.16 -4.42
CA ILE A 111 25.91 12.32 -5.07
C ILE A 111 27.23 12.41 -4.28
N ASN A 112 27.66 13.60 -3.90
CA ASN A 112 28.85 13.79 -3.05
C ASN A 112 28.65 13.12 -1.68
N TYR A 113 27.47 13.22 -1.09
CA TYR A 113 27.15 12.55 0.17
C TYR A 113 27.29 11.03 0.06
N ILE A 114 26.84 10.43 -1.07
CA ILE A 114 27.00 9.00 -1.34
C ILE A 114 28.45 8.60 -1.46
N ARG A 115 29.27 9.41 -2.16
CA ARG A 115 30.71 9.17 -2.27
C ARG A 115 31.34 9.00 -0.88
N ASP A 116 30.97 9.87 0.05
CA ASP A 116 31.61 9.96 1.37
C ASP A 116 30.98 9.01 2.41
N ASN A 117 29.69 8.68 2.29
CA ASN A 117 28.92 7.92 3.31
C ASN A 117 28.36 6.59 2.79
N GLY A 118 28.42 6.35 1.46
CA GLY A 118 27.89 5.17 0.83
C GLY A 118 26.43 5.28 0.38
N LEU A 119 26.03 4.37 -0.51
CA LEU A 119 24.73 4.39 -1.17
C LEU A 119 23.55 4.22 -0.20
N MET A 120 23.70 3.38 0.84
CA MET A 120 22.63 3.10 1.81
C MET A 120 22.20 4.35 2.57
N ASP A 121 23.17 5.12 3.03
CA ASP A 121 22.94 6.37 3.76
C ASP A 121 22.40 7.45 2.82
N GLY A 122 22.88 7.49 1.58
CA GLY A 122 22.38 8.39 0.54
C GLY A 122 20.92 8.14 0.21
N ILE A 123 20.51 6.89 -0.05
CA ILE A 123 19.11 6.51 -0.30
C ILE A 123 18.24 6.92 0.86
N SER A 124 18.64 6.55 2.09
CA SER A 124 17.89 6.89 3.31
C SER A 124 17.72 8.40 3.46
N SER A 125 18.78 9.17 3.23
CA SER A 125 18.78 10.63 3.34
C SER A 125 17.81 11.27 2.35
N VAL A 126 17.91 10.93 1.06
CA VAL A 126 17.03 11.49 0.01
C VAL A 126 15.57 11.11 0.24
N PHE A 127 15.30 9.85 0.60
CA PHE A 127 13.95 9.39 0.89
C PHE A 127 13.31 10.17 2.05
N ILE A 128 14.03 10.26 3.17
CA ILE A 128 13.52 10.94 4.37
C ILE A 128 13.41 12.45 4.14
N ASN A 129 14.38 13.08 3.48
CA ASN A 129 14.32 14.50 3.16
C ASN A 129 13.12 14.81 2.25
N GLY A 130 12.83 13.94 1.28
CA GLY A 130 11.64 14.06 0.44
C GLY A 130 10.35 13.96 1.25
N LEU A 131 10.25 12.97 2.16
CA LEU A 131 9.10 12.84 3.05
C LEU A 131 8.90 14.04 3.98
N ASN A 132 10.00 14.63 4.44
CA ASN A 132 9.95 15.80 5.34
C ASN A 132 9.49 17.09 4.64
N GLN A 133 9.54 17.14 3.31
CA GLN A 133 8.95 18.23 2.52
C GLN A 133 7.42 18.11 2.41
N LEU A 134 6.87 16.94 2.73
CA LEU A 134 5.43 16.68 2.70
C LEU A 134 4.83 16.79 4.10
N GLU A 135 3.64 17.36 4.18
CA GLU A 135 2.80 17.26 5.37
C GLU A 135 2.55 15.78 5.70
N THR A 136 2.48 15.44 6.97
CA THR A 136 2.33 14.04 7.43
C THR A 136 1.20 13.31 6.72
N TYR A 137 0.04 13.97 6.56
CA TYR A 137 -1.14 13.37 5.92
C TYR A 137 -1.04 13.21 4.40
N LYS A 138 -0.03 13.82 3.76
CA LYS A 138 0.24 13.71 2.32
C LYS A 138 1.34 12.70 1.98
N ARG A 139 2.01 12.14 2.99
CA ARG A 139 3.07 11.15 2.81
C ARG A 139 2.51 9.84 2.28
N PRO A 140 3.19 9.17 1.34
CA PRO A 140 2.74 7.90 0.74
C PRO A 140 2.99 6.68 1.62
N ILE A 141 3.63 6.86 2.78
CA ILE A 141 4.04 5.77 3.66
C ILE A 141 3.88 6.16 5.13
N HIS A 142 3.37 5.23 5.92
CA HIS A 142 3.26 5.34 7.37
C HIS A 142 3.68 4.05 8.08
N CYS A 143 4.28 4.19 9.26
CA CYS A 143 4.64 3.08 10.13
C CYS A 143 3.78 3.09 11.39
N THR A 144 3.28 1.93 11.79
CA THR A 144 2.51 1.78 13.05
C THR A 144 3.32 1.12 14.17
N ASP A 145 4.33 0.31 13.82
CA ASP A 145 5.17 -0.42 14.76
C ASP A 145 6.60 -0.51 14.19
N VAL A 146 7.52 0.25 14.75
CA VAL A 146 8.94 0.26 14.34
C VAL A 146 9.63 -1.06 14.63
N LYS A 147 9.26 -1.76 15.72
CA LYS A 147 9.91 -3.03 16.07
C LYS A 147 9.58 -4.14 15.09
N ARG A 148 8.33 -4.15 14.61
CA ARG A 148 7.84 -5.10 13.60
C ARG A 148 7.95 -4.56 12.18
N GLU A 149 8.38 -3.29 12.06
CA GLU A 149 8.46 -2.58 10.76
C GLU A 149 7.15 -2.70 9.98
N THR A 150 6.04 -2.44 10.68
CA THR A 150 4.71 -2.54 10.08
C THR A 150 4.44 -1.28 9.28
N LEU A 151 4.61 -1.38 7.97
CA LEU A 151 4.45 -0.29 7.02
C LEU A 151 3.12 -0.37 6.28
N TYR A 152 2.55 0.80 5.99
CA TYR A 152 1.40 0.99 5.11
C TYR A 152 1.84 1.94 4.00
N ILE A 153 1.57 1.55 2.76
CA ILE A 153 2.00 2.27 1.56
C ILE A 153 0.78 2.55 0.69
N LYS A 154 0.71 3.79 0.17
CA LYS A 154 -0.30 4.19 -0.80
C LYS A 154 0.23 3.98 -2.21
N GLU A 155 -0.49 3.18 -2.98
CA GLU A 155 -0.22 2.96 -4.39
C GLU A 155 -1.56 2.81 -5.14
N ASN A 156 -1.65 3.30 -6.37
CA ASN A 156 -2.89 3.29 -7.15
C ASN A 156 -4.10 3.91 -6.40
N ASN A 157 -3.85 4.92 -5.55
CA ASN A 157 -4.83 5.59 -4.67
C ASN A 157 -5.43 4.68 -3.57
N GLU A 158 -4.83 3.54 -3.29
CA GLU A 158 -5.26 2.62 -2.24
C GLU A 158 -4.14 2.43 -1.21
N TRP A 159 -4.54 2.34 0.08
CA TRP A 159 -3.65 2.04 1.17
C TRP A 159 -3.58 0.54 1.42
N GLU A 160 -2.38 0.00 1.39
CA GLU A 160 -2.15 -1.41 1.69
C GLU A 160 -1.04 -1.60 2.74
N LYS A 161 -1.22 -2.62 3.57
CA LYS A 161 -0.17 -3.07 4.48
C LYS A 161 0.89 -3.84 3.70
N ASP A 162 2.12 -3.34 3.72
CA ASP A 162 3.27 -3.99 3.07
C ASP A 162 3.86 -5.10 3.97
N SER A 163 3.12 -6.21 4.08
CA SER A 163 3.48 -7.31 4.98
C SER A 163 4.73 -8.08 4.53
N SER A 164 4.97 -8.16 3.23
CA SER A 164 6.14 -8.79 2.61
C SER A 164 7.33 -7.86 2.48
N LYS A 165 7.11 -6.54 2.67
CA LYS A 165 8.08 -5.47 2.43
C LYS A 165 8.49 -5.31 0.95
N GLU A 166 7.80 -5.97 0.04
CA GLU A 166 8.12 -5.94 -1.39
C GLU A 166 8.00 -4.52 -1.99
N ARG A 167 6.96 -3.77 -1.59
CA ARG A 167 6.75 -2.41 -2.13
C ARG A 167 7.83 -1.44 -1.68
N VAL A 168 8.20 -1.48 -0.39
CA VAL A 168 9.29 -0.64 0.12
C VAL A 168 10.63 -1.04 -0.45
N LYS A 169 10.88 -2.34 -0.67
CA LYS A 169 12.11 -2.83 -1.34
C LYS A 169 12.17 -2.35 -2.79
N THR A 170 11.07 -2.43 -3.53
CA THR A 170 10.97 -1.89 -4.89
C THR A 170 11.28 -0.39 -4.90
N ALA A 171 10.69 0.39 -3.99
CA ALA A 171 10.95 1.82 -3.87
C ALA A 171 12.43 2.15 -3.59
N ILE A 172 13.09 1.36 -2.75
CA ILE A 172 14.53 1.46 -2.46
C ILE A 172 15.35 1.16 -3.73
N GLY A 173 15.00 0.10 -4.47
CA GLY A 173 15.65 -0.28 -5.72
C GLY A 173 15.55 0.81 -6.80
N ASP A 174 14.35 1.39 -6.97
CA ASP A 174 14.10 2.47 -7.92
C ASP A 174 14.92 3.73 -7.57
N LEU A 175 14.99 4.07 -6.28
CA LEU A 175 15.79 5.21 -5.83
C LEU A 175 17.29 4.94 -5.98
N ALA A 176 17.74 3.71 -5.74
CA ALA A 176 19.12 3.30 -6.01
C ALA A 176 19.47 3.46 -7.49
N GLN A 177 18.56 3.08 -8.39
CA GLN A 177 18.76 3.25 -9.82
C GLN A 177 18.81 4.73 -10.24
N LYS A 178 17.99 5.58 -9.63
CA LYS A 178 18.08 7.05 -9.83
C LYS A 178 19.45 7.60 -9.41
N HIS A 179 19.96 7.18 -8.28
CA HIS A 179 21.29 7.59 -7.83
C HIS A 179 22.40 7.14 -8.79
N ARG A 180 22.34 5.89 -9.27
CA ARG A 180 23.31 5.40 -10.27
C ARG A 180 23.25 6.19 -11.56
N SER A 181 22.07 6.58 -12.02
CA SER A 181 21.89 7.38 -13.23
C SER A 181 22.44 8.80 -13.07
N ALA A 182 22.46 9.35 -11.86
CA ALA A 182 22.93 10.70 -11.57
C ALA A 182 24.47 10.86 -11.63
N ILE A 183 25.23 9.76 -11.83
CA ILE A 183 26.69 9.83 -12.03
C ILE A 183 27.04 10.71 -13.23
N THR A 184 26.20 10.72 -14.27
CA THR A 184 26.39 11.56 -15.45
C THR A 184 26.31 13.04 -15.12
N ASP A 185 25.56 13.44 -14.12
CA ASP A 185 25.47 14.84 -13.69
C ASP A 185 26.71 15.26 -12.87
N TRP A 186 27.26 14.31 -12.10
CA TRP A 186 28.55 14.52 -11.45
C TRP A 186 29.65 14.70 -12.46
N GLU A 187 29.71 13.87 -13.54
CA GLU A 187 30.71 14.01 -14.63
C GLU A 187 30.60 15.36 -15.33
N LYS A 188 29.38 15.84 -15.63
CA LYS A 188 29.15 17.16 -16.23
C LYS A 188 29.59 18.28 -15.31
N SER A 189 29.43 18.13 -14.01
CA SER A 189 29.82 19.14 -13.01
C SER A 189 31.33 19.14 -12.73
N ASN A 190 32.02 18.06 -13.07
CA ASN A 190 33.45 17.88 -12.86
C ASN A 190 34.16 17.52 -14.19
N PRO A 191 34.12 18.37 -15.24
CA PRO A 191 34.55 17.98 -16.60
C PRO A 191 36.00 17.53 -16.67
N ASN A 192 36.87 18.04 -15.78
CA ASN A 192 38.30 17.77 -15.75
C ASN A 192 38.69 16.64 -14.78
N TRP A 193 37.72 15.82 -14.32
CA TRP A 193 38.00 14.78 -13.36
C TRP A 193 39.04 13.75 -13.83
N LYS A 194 39.16 13.55 -15.16
CA LYS A 194 40.14 12.65 -15.77
C LYS A 194 41.57 13.17 -15.76
N ASP A 195 41.73 14.50 -15.66
CA ASP A 195 43.00 15.17 -15.85
C ASP A 195 43.83 15.27 -14.56
N THR A 196 43.19 15.02 -13.39
CA THR A 196 43.83 15.08 -12.07
C THR A 196 43.80 13.76 -11.36
N ASP A 197 44.79 13.46 -10.54
CA ASP A 197 44.78 12.25 -9.70
C ASP A 197 43.62 12.29 -8.72
N THR A 198 43.40 13.42 -8.06
CA THR A 198 42.28 13.63 -7.13
C THR A 198 40.92 13.39 -7.78
N GLY A 199 40.71 13.94 -9.00
CA GLY A 199 39.44 13.74 -9.72
C GLY A 199 39.19 12.27 -10.06
N ARG A 200 40.23 11.54 -10.47
CA ARG A 200 40.15 10.10 -10.72
C ARG A 200 39.84 9.29 -9.44
N GLU A 201 40.45 9.64 -8.33
CA GLU A 201 40.21 9.02 -7.04
C GLU A 201 38.76 9.24 -6.57
N GLU A 202 38.27 10.49 -6.64
CA GLU A 202 36.88 10.83 -6.29
C GLU A 202 35.87 10.08 -7.18
N TYR A 203 36.13 9.96 -8.47
CA TYR A 203 35.27 9.21 -9.39
C TYR A 203 35.27 7.73 -9.07
N ILE A 204 36.41 7.11 -8.80
CA ILE A 204 36.51 5.70 -8.40
C ILE A 204 35.77 5.47 -7.12
N GLN A 205 35.94 6.30 -6.10
CA GLN A 205 35.24 6.21 -4.84
C GLN A 205 33.72 6.33 -5.01
N LEU A 206 33.27 7.28 -5.85
CA LEU A 206 31.85 7.44 -6.16
C LEU A 206 31.29 6.19 -6.84
N VAL A 207 31.97 5.65 -7.86
CA VAL A 207 31.54 4.44 -8.57
C VAL A 207 31.45 3.25 -7.61
N GLN A 208 32.45 3.05 -6.77
CA GLN A 208 32.47 1.99 -5.75
C GLN A 208 31.28 2.12 -4.80
N SER A 209 30.98 3.33 -4.33
CA SER A 209 29.85 3.59 -3.45
C SER A 209 28.49 3.31 -4.15
N LEU A 210 28.34 3.76 -5.41
CA LEU A 210 27.10 3.55 -6.20
C LEU A 210 26.86 2.10 -6.60
N MET A 211 27.92 1.30 -6.74
CA MET A 211 27.83 -0.12 -7.11
C MET A 211 27.64 -1.04 -5.90
N SER A 212 27.54 -0.49 -4.70
CA SER A 212 27.23 -1.26 -3.49
C SER A 212 25.90 -2.00 -3.68
N ASP A 213 25.86 -3.26 -3.25
CA ASP A 213 24.67 -4.08 -3.34
C ASP A 213 23.62 -3.59 -2.34
N VAL A 214 22.53 -3.03 -2.88
CA VAL A 214 21.39 -2.53 -2.11
C VAL A 214 20.44 -3.67 -1.78
N GLN A 215 20.43 -4.73 -2.60
CA GLN A 215 19.51 -5.86 -2.47
C GLN A 215 20.02 -6.94 -1.49
N ASP A 216 21.19 -6.72 -0.88
CA ASP A 216 21.60 -7.52 0.28
C ASP A 216 20.62 -7.29 1.43
N ASP A 217 20.08 -8.37 1.99
CA ASP A 217 19.06 -8.34 3.06
C ASP A 217 19.46 -7.45 4.24
N THR A 218 20.75 -7.40 4.58
CA THR A 218 21.26 -6.57 5.66
C THR A 218 21.12 -5.09 5.35
N ASN A 219 21.45 -4.70 4.13
CA ASN A 219 21.41 -3.32 3.64
C ASN A 219 19.96 -2.85 3.48
N GLU A 220 19.11 -3.65 2.85
CA GLU A 220 17.69 -3.35 2.72
C GLU A 220 17.02 -3.17 4.09
N ASN A 221 17.24 -4.09 5.03
CA ASN A 221 16.67 -4.01 6.37
C ASN A 221 17.15 -2.76 7.13
N ARG A 222 18.38 -2.30 6.92
CA ARG A 222 18.90 -1.06 7.51
C ARG A 222 18.13 0.15 7.01
N ILE A 223 17.90 0.24 5.68
CA ILE A 223 17.15 1.33 5.07
C ILE A 223 15.69 1.28 5.54
N ILE A 224 15.03 0.10 5.47
CA ILE A 224 13.64 -0.10 5.89
C ILE A 224 13.44 0.33 7.35
N LYS A 225 14.35 -0.06 8.24
CA LYS A 225 14.29 0.33 9.65
C LYS A 225 14.42 1.84 9.84
N THR A 226 15.25 2.49 9.04
CA THR A 226 15.41 3.94 9.05
C THR A 226 14.16 4.64 8.56
N ILE A 227 13.55 4.16 7.47
CA ILE A 227 12.27 4.66 6.96
C ILE A 227 11.17 4.46 8.01
N ALA A 228 11.05 3.25 8.60
CA ALA A 228 10.04 2.95 9.60
C ALA A 228 10.10 3.89 10.82
N LYS A 229 11.30 4.23 11.27
CA LYS A 229 11.49 5.19 12.38
C LYS A 229 11.01 6.59 12.02
N ASN A 230 11.27 7.05 10.80
CA ASN A 230 10.94 8.41 10.36
C ASN A 230 9.51 8.56 9.86
N THR A 231 8.78 7.46 9.69
CA THR A 231 7.38 7.42 9.26
C THR A 231 6.42 6.92 10.32
N LEU A 232 6.92 6.74 11.55
CA LEU A 232 6.09 6.34 12.69
C LEU A 232 4.99 7.38 12.92
N ILE A 233 3.75 6.90 13.02
CA ILE A 233 2.61 7.75 13.35
C ILE A 233 2.75 8.18 14.81
N ASP A 234 2.83 9.49 15.05
CA ASP A 234 2.98 10.07 16.37
C ASP A 234 1.79 9.75 17.29
N ASP A 235 2.04 9.61 18.57
CA ASP A 235 0.99 9.38 19.56
C ASP A 235 0.01 10.55 19.67
N ASN A 236 0.44 11.77 19.31
CA ASN A 236 -0.44 12.95 19.21
C ASN A 236 -1.48 12.84 18.07
N VAL A 237 -1.20 12.03 17.05
CA VAL A 237 -2.11 11.74 15.92
C VAL A 237 -3.04 10.58 16.25
N LYS A 238 -2.66 9.74 17.23
CA LYS A 238 -3.42 8.58 17.69
C LYS A 238 -4.49 8.93 18.73
N ASN A 239 -4.47 10.15 19.26
CA ASN A 239 -5.43 10.71 20.22
C ASN A 239 -6.39 11.69 19.53
#